data_d9c6ada073b7841bd4d69833bca72c74
#
_entry.id   d9c6ada073b7841bd4d69833bca72c74
#
_cell.length_a   1.000
_cell.length_b   1.000
_cell.length_c   1.000
_cell.angle_alpha   90.00
_cell.angle_beta   90.00
_cell.angle_gamma   90.00
#
_symmetry.space_group_name_H-M   'P 1'
#
loop_
_entity.id
_entity.type
_entity.pdbx_description
1 polymer ?
#
loop_
_entity_poly.entity_id
_entity_poly.type
_entity_poly.pdbx_seq_one_letter_code
_entity_poly.pdbx_strand_id
1 'polypeptide(L)'
;MKKNRCRIQLLTSLLLSALLFTGCGGREAAEVSETAGVGRPVPETAADGTVTEPDETDPSSPSSADSRPDSSGTSVSSGERFQNGKMWDFVDGKYIYSFPERDTSGLATISELNSVWGLHFPDSNMETGDWYTGRLIRNLDTGEITVKWDRTEETVSILNQYRGIYKGNTEEKVCYFTFDCGYEYGTTAKILDTLKEKQVPALFFLTGQYVREEDELIQRMLDEGHIVGNHSMNHKQMAGLSAEEFQKELNDLEELFVSKFPDAPPLLYYRPPSGDMNQWSLRLADKMGYTSVLWSSTYLDYDTNNQKPVAEALQLMKEGLHNGAVYLLHAESETNAAMLGDLIDWIRAQGYTILPICDIEFD
;
A
#
# COMPACT_ATOMS: atom_id res chain seq x y z
N MET A 1 -11.52 -56.44 -31.52
CA MET A 1 -10.21 -56.98 -31.90
C MET A 1 -9.12 -55.98 -31.49
N LYS A 2 -8.15 -56.50 -30.74
CA LYS A 2 -6.85 -55.96 -30.35
C LYS A 2 -6.75 -54.61 -29.64
N LYS A 3 -6.60 -54.69 -28.31
CA LYS A 3 -6.01 -53.73 -27.38
C LYS A 3 -4.51 -53.56 -27.65
N ASN A 4 -4.00 -52.34 -27.67
CA ASN A 4 -2.58 -52.12 -27.48
C ASN A 4 -2.42 -51.19 -26.25
N ARG A 5 -1.88 -51.77 -25.19
CA ARG A 5 -1.34 -51.10 -24.02
C ARG A 5 0.11 -50.72 -24.31
N CYS A 6 0.45 -49.46 -24.17
CA CYS A 6 1.84 -49.02 -24.12
C CYS A 6 2.22 -48.79 -22.65
N ARG A 7 3.15 -49.55 -22.16
CA ARG A 7 3.82 -49.42 -20.86
C ARG A 7 4.96 -48.39 -21.05
N ILE A 8 5.02 -47.41 -20.22
CA ILE A 8 6.21 -46.56 -20.06
C ILE A 8 6.87 -46.99 -18.75
N GLN A 9 8.12 -47.43 -18.87
CA GLN A 9 8.99 -47.84 -17.76
C GLN A 9 9.57 -46.59 -17.07
N LEU A 10 9.52 -46.60 -15.74
CA LEU A 10 10.34 -45.78 -14.87
C LEU A 10 11.81 -46.16 -15.02
N LEU A 11 12.67 -45.19 -15.25
CA LEU A 11 14.11 -45.31 -15.04
C LEU A 11 14.50 -44.33 -13.93
N THR A 12 14.73 -44.92 -12.77
CA THR A 12 15.46 -44.33 -11.66
C THR A 12 16.95 -44.37 -11.93
N SER A 13 17.63 -43.24 -11.84
CA SER A 13 19.08 -43.21 -11.68
C SER A 13 19.47 -42.26 -10.55
N LEU A 14 19.81 -42.86 -9.44
CA LEU A 14 20.65 -42.28 -8.39
C LEU A 14 22.05 -42.00 -8.96
N LEU A 15 22.56 -40.81 -8.72
CA LEU A 15 24.01 -40.57 -8.71
C LEU A 15 24.38 -39.71 -7.51
N LEU A 16 24.91 -40.40 -6.53
CA LEU A 16 25.63 -39.94 -5.37
C LEU A 16 27.05 -39.52 -5.81
N SER A 17 27.46 -38.30 -5.53
CA SER A 17 28.87 -37.93 -5.57
C SER A 17 29.22 -37.05 -4.38
N ALA A 18 29.77 -37.70 -3.38
CA ALA A 18 30.50 -37.09 -2.29
C ALA A 18 31.87 -36.61 -2.78
N LEU A 19 32.24 -35.40 -2.50
CA LEU A 19 33.63 -34.90 -2.54
C LEU A 19 33.98 -34.27 -1.20
N LEU A 20 34.74 -35.05 -0.44
CA LEU A 20 35.51 -34.62 0.72
C LEU A 20 36.69 -33.78 0.25
N PHE A 21 36.81 -32.56 0.80
CA PHE A 21 38.09 -31.87 0.84
C PHE A 21 38.40 -31.46 2.29
N THR A 22 39.37 -32.17 2.84
CA THR A 22 40.11 -31.83 4.03
C THR A 22 41.24 -30.87 3.66
N GLY A 23 41.40 -29.83 4.40
CA GLY A 23 42.53 -28.93 4.28
C GLY A 23 42.63 -28.02 5.52
N CYS A 24 43.54 -28.38 6.39
CA CYS A 24 43.99 -27.61 7.57
C CYS A 24 44.66 -26.32 7.20
N GLY A 25 44.50 -25.29 8.04
CA GLY A 25 45.32 -24.08 8.03
C GLY A 25 44.78 -23.02 8.98
N GLY A 26 45.34 -23.00 10.19
CA GLY A 26 44.93 -22.08 11.24
C GLY A 26 45.64 -20.69 11.14
N ARG A 27 45.34 -19.88 12.13
CA ARG A 27 45.85 -18.53 12.53
C ARG A 27 44.95 -17.39 12.05
N GLU A 28 44.61 -16.42 12.82
CA GLU A 28 44.95 -15.89 14.14
C GLU A 28 43.86 -14.87 14.47
N ALA A 29 43.46 -14.82 15.74
CA ALA A 29 42.61 -13.78 16.29
C ALA A 29 43.36 -12.44 16.29
N ALA A 30 42.66 -11.39 15.91
CA ALA A 30 43.07 -10.03 16.23
C ALA A 30 41.89 -9.36 16.93
N GLU A 31 42.03 -9.27 18.24
CA GLU A 31 41.31 -8.29 19.06
C GLU A 31 41.72 -6.88 18.60
N VAL A 32 40.76 -6.02 18.40
CA VAL A 32 40.98 -4.58 18.43
C VAL A 32 39.95 -3.94 19.34
N SER A 33 40.52 -3.40 20.38
CA SER A 33 39.99 -2.68 21.53
C SER A 33 39.00 -1.54 21.18
N GLU A 34 38.05 -1.39 22.11
CA GLU A 34 37.36 -0.16 22.41
C GLU A 34 38.27 1.05 22.52
N THR A 35 37.90 2.15 21.87
CA THR A 35 38.22 3.46 22.39
C THR A 35 36.98 4.36 22.32
N ALA A 36 36.61 4.77 23.49
CA ALA A 36 35.60 5.78 23.77
C ALA A 36 36.08 7.19 23.33
N GLY A 37 35.07 8.02 23.06
CA GLY A 37 35.18 9.44 23.31
C GLY A 37 35.13 10.33 22.10
N VAL A 38 34.20 11.19 22.03
CA VAL A 38 34.30 12.63 22.30
C VAL A 38 32.97 13.28 21.93
N GLY A 39 32.34 13.87 22.94
CA GLY A 39 31.13 14.67 22.82
C GLY A 39 31.34 15.96 22.05
N ARG A 40 30.29 16.40 21.41
CA ARG A 40 30.16 17.77 20.91
C ARG A 40 29.51 18.65 21.98
N PRO A 41 30.01 19.87 22.18
CA PRO A 41 29.45 20.81 23.14
C PRO A 41 28.26 21.58 22.53
N VAL A 42 27.24 21.75 23.36
CA VAL A 42 26.13 22.69 23.17
C VAL A 42 26.63 24.07 23.64
N PRO A 43 26.33 25.18 22.99
CA PRO A 43 26.51 26.48 23.59
C PRO A 43 25.24 26.89 24.33
N GLU A 44 25.32 26.97 25.64
CA GLU A 44 24.47 27.80 26.47
C GLU A 44 24.77 29.28 26.23
N THR A 45 23.74 30.07 26.02
CA THR A 45 23.74 31.47 26.43
C THR A 45 22.40 31.85 27.01
N ALA A 46 22.43 32.08 28.33
CA ALA A 46 21.37 32.76 29.06
C ALA A 46 21.49 34.27 28.96
N ALA A 47 20.36 34.96 28.97
CA ALA A 47 20.11 36.26 29.63
C ALA A 47 18.68 36.67 29.30
N ASP A 48 17.80 36.59 30.26
CA ASP A 48 17.28 37.58 31.17
C ASP A 48 16.85 38.91 30.56
N GLY A 49 15.57 39.26 30.73
CA GLY A 49 14.97 40.53 30.33
C GLY A 49 13.46 40.58 30.55
N THR A 50 13.09 40.87 31.77
CA THR A 50 11.76 41.10 32.33
C THR A 50 11.01 42.29 31.68
N VAL A 51 9.64 42.21 31.77
CA VAL A 51 8.65 43.32 32.02
C VAL A 51 8.15 44.06 30.77
N THR A 52 6.90 44.06 30.43
CA THR A 52 5.69 44.68 30.96
C THR A 52 4.49 44.44 30.05
N GLU A 53 3.36 44.08 30.67
CA GLU A 53 2.04 44.36 30.11
C GLU A 53 1.74 45.88 30.16
N PRO A 54 0.92 46.37 29.27
CA PRO A 54 -0.34 46.95 29.74
C PRO A 54 -1.54 46.66 28.79
N ASP A 55 -2.58 46.20 29.40
CA ASP A 55 -3.88 46.89 29.58
C ASP A 55 -4.78 47.13 28.37
N GLU A 56 -5.99 46.71 28.58
CA GLU A 56 -7.22 46.74 27.83
C GLU A 56 -7.49 48.01 27.00
N THR A 57 -8.09 47.81 25.82
CA THR A 57 -9.35 48.49 25.42
C THR A 57 -9.98 47.79 24.22
N ASP A 58 -11.16 47.24 24.43
CA ASP A 58 -12.18 46.97 23.40
C ASP A 58 -12.76 48.32 22.90
N PRO A 59 -13.03 48.47 21.61
CA PRO A 59 -14.42 48.53 21.22
C PRO A 59 -14.80 47.97 19.85
N SER A 60 -15.97 47.31 19.83
CA SER A 60 -17.01 47.39 18.79
C SER A 60 -16.71 46.84 17.39
N SER A 61 -17.37 45.71 17.13
CA SER A 61 -17.74 45.21 15.81
C SER A 61 -18.34 46.24 14.88
N PRO A 62 -18.15 46.05 13.57
CA PRO A 62 -19.32 45.89 12.74
C PRO A 62 -19.37 44.59 11.96
N SER A 63 -20.54 44.00 11.95
CA SER A 63 -20.98 42.93 11.10
C SER A 63 -20.74 43.27 9.64
N SER A 64 -19.89 42.53 8.96
CA SER A 64 -19.96 42.39 7.52
C SER A 64 -20.38 40.93 7.22
N ALA A 65 -21.60 40.82 6.74
CA ALA A 65 -22.13 39.62 6.15
C ALA A 65 -21.26 39.25 4.94
N ASP A 66 -20.38 38.29 5.13
CA ASP A 66 -19.66 37.66 4.03
C ASP A 66 -20.58 36.58 3.46
N SER A 67 -21.21 36.93 2.35
CA SER A 67 -21.99 36.01 1.54
C SER A 67 -21.02 35.07 0.89
N ARG A 68 -20.82 33.89 1.52
CA ARG A 68 -20.25 32.74 0.84
C ARG A 68 -21.14 32.39 -0.35
N PRO A 69 -20.56 32.17 -1.54
CA PRO A 69 -21.34 31.63 -2.64
C PRO A 69 -21.85 30.25 -2.24
N ASP A 70 -23.16 30.13 -2.37
CA ASP A 70 -23.89 28.89 -2.19
C ASP A 70 -23.34 27.84 -3.15
N SER A 71 -22.43 26.98 -2.67
CA SER A 71 -21.97 25.82 -3.42
C SER A 71 -23.11 24.80 -3.37
N SER A 72 -24.04 24.89 -4.32
CA SER A 72 -25.01 23.84 -4.59
C SER A 72 -24.32 22.60 -5.20
N GLY A 73 -23.30 22.10 -4.51
CA GLY A 73 -22.79 20.76 -4.71
C GLY A 73 -23.82 19.81 -4.15
N THR A 74 -24.34 18.91 -4.96
CA THR A 74 -25.22 17.83 -4.55
C THR A 74 -24.52 17.04 -3.45
N SER A 75 -24.86 17.31 -2.19
CA SER A 75 -24.38 16.51 -1.06
C SER A 75 -25.06 15.16 -1.13
N VAL A 76 -24.32 14.14 -1.47
CA VAL A 76 -24.77 12.74 -1.40
C VAL A 76 -24.54 12.27 0.03
N SER A 77 -25.51 11.61 0.64
CA SER A 77 -25.34 11.03 1.99
C SER A 77 -24.32 9.89 1.96
N SER A 78 -23.71 9.62 3.10
CA SER A 78 -22.71 8.55 3.19
C SER A 78 -23.28 7.22 2.71
N GLY A 79 -22.56 6.55 1.80
CA GLY A 79 -22.96 5.27 1.21
C GLY A 79 -23.96 5.35 0.08
N GLU A 80 -24.49 6.53 -0.28
CA GLU A 80 -25.34 6.69 -1.46
C GLU A 80 -24.49 6.90 -2.72
N ARG A 81 -25.00 6.42 -3.85
CA ARG A 81 -24.32 6.65 -5.13
C ARG A 81 -24.58 8.06 -5.65
N PHE A 82 -23.56 8.65 -6.28
CA PHE A 82 -23.72 9.89 -7.02
C PHE A 82 -24.65 9.73 -8.24
N GLN A 83 -25.01 10.83 -8.86
CA GLN A 83 -25.88 10.84 -10.06
C GLN A 83 -25.29 10.02 -11.23
N ASN A 84 -23.96 9.86 -11.28
CA ASN A 84 -23.28 9.02 -12.24
C ASN A 84 -23.40 7.50 -11.94
N GLY A 85 -24.09 7.13 -10.85
CA GLY A 85 -24.27 5.75 -10.42
C GLY A 85 -23.07 5.15 -9.68
N LYS A 86 -22.02 5.94 -9.40
CA LYS A 86 -20.79 5.49 -8.74
C LYS A 86 -20.70 5.99 -7.29
N MET A 87 -19.78 5.42 -6.52
CA MET A 87 -19.45 5.86 -5.16
C MET A 87 -18.44 7.02 -5.15
N TRP A 88 -18.17 7.60 -6.31
CA TRP A 88 -17.29 8.74 -6.48
C TRP A 88 -17.78 9.65 -7.59
N ASP A 89 -17.37 10.92 -7.52
CA ASP A 89 -17.57 11.89 -8.56
C ASP A 89 -16.33 12.79 -8.67
N PHE A 90 -16.22 13.55 -9.76
CA PHE A 90 -15.13 14.50 -9.98
C PHE A 90 -15.73 15.90 -10.08
N VAL A 91 -15.55 16.72 -9.03
CA VAL A 91 -16.15 18.04 -8.88
C VAL A 91 -15.08 19.06 -8.54
N ASP A 92 -15.09 20.19 -9.25
CA ASP A 92 -14.17 21.32 -9.02
C ASP A 92 -12.68 20.92 -9.00
N GLY A 93 -12.31 19.97 -9.86
CA GLY A 93 -10.92 19.57 -10.04
C GLY A 93 -10.40 18.53 -9.05
N LYS A 94 -11.26 17.97 -8.21
CA LYS A 94 -10.89 16.88 -7.28
C LYS A 94 -11.91 15.76 -7.27
N TYR A 95 -11.46 14.57 -6.88
CA TYR A 95 -12.34 13.43 -6.61
C TYR A 95 -13.01 13.58 -5.25
N ILE A 96 -14.28 13.28 -5.18
CA ILE A 96 -15.07 13.21 -3.96
C ILE A 96 -15.72 11.82 -3.87
N TYR A 97 -15.92 11.35 -2.64
CA TYR A 97 -16.35 9.98 -2.38
C TYR A 97 -17.55 9.96 -1.45
N SER A 98 -18.43 8.97 -1.67
CA SER A 98 -19.53 8.64 -0.78
C SER A 98 -19.31 7.23 -0.25
N PHE A 99 -18.38 7.08 0.69
CA PHE A 99 -18.10 5.78 1.28
C PHE A 99 -19.21 5.38 2.26
N PRO A 100 -19.64 4.09 2.25
CA PRO A 100 -20.49 3.57 3.30
C PRO A 100 -19.75 3.62 4.64
N GLU A 101 -20.50 3.75 5.71
CA GLU A 101 -19.95 3.45 7.02
C GLU A 101 -19.42 2.01 7.01
N ARG A 102 -18.27 1.81 7.64
CA ARG A 102 -17.75 0.45 7.78
C ARG A 102 -18.69 -0.33 8.69
N ASP A 103 -19.33 -1.36 8.16
CA ASP A 103 -20.19 -2.23 8.94
C ASP A 103 -19.34 -3.09 9.87
N THR A 104 -19.28 -2.68 11.12
CA THR A 104 -18.62 -3.42 12.20
C THR A 104 -19.61 -4.26 13.02
N SER A 105 -20.90 -4.22 12.70
CA SER A 105 -21.94 -4.93 13.43
C SER A 105 -21.86 -6.45 13.33
N GLY A 106 -21.28 -6.93 12.23
CA GLY A 106 -21.02 -8.35 11.99
C GLY A 106 -19.60 -8.78 12.32
N LEU A 107 -18.79 -7.91 12.95
CA LEU A 107 -17.43 -8.26 13.35
C LEU A 107 -17.45 -9.43 14.31
N ALA A 108 -16.79 -10.50 13.91
CA ALA A 108 -16.53 -11.60 14.80
C ALA A 108 -15.77 -11.10 16.03
N THR A 109 -16.18 -11.53 17.20
CA THR A 109 -15.43 -11.27 18.44
C THR A 109 -14.04 -11.90 18.34
N ILE A 110 -13.06 -11.40 19.10
CA ILE A 110 -11.73 -12.04 19.19
C ILE A 110 -11.83 -13.53 19.45
N SER A 111 -12.81 -13.94 20.26
CA SER A 111 -13.08 -15.36 20.55
C SER A 111 -13.49 -16.13 19.30
N GLU A 112 -14.34 -15.56 18.46
CA GLU A 112 -14.76 -16.18 17.19
C GLU A 112 -13.62 -16.19 16.18
N LEU A 113 -12.84 -15.13 16.09
CA LEU A 113 -11.64 -15.06 15.24
C LEU A 113 -10.60 -16.09 15.69
N ASN A 114 -10.36 -16.22 16.98
CA ASN A 114 -9.46 -17.24 17.56
C ASN A 114 -9.99 -18.66 17.32
N SER A 115 -11.31 -18.88 17.32
CA SER A 115 -11.90 -20.17 16.99
C SER A 115 -11.66 -20.55 15.53
N VAL A 116 -11.63 -19.58 14.63
CA VAL A 116 -11.26 -19.75 13.21
C VAL A 116 -9.77 -20.04 13.06
N TRP A 117 -8.93 -19.39 13.86
CA TRP A 117 -7.50 -19.68 13.91
C TRP A 117 -7.19 -21.11 14.37
N GLY A 118 -7.93 -21.59 15.37
CA GLY A 118 -7.83 -22.98 15.84
C GLY A 118 -8.41 -24.01 14.90
N LEU A 119 -9.24 -23.62 13.93
CA LEU A 119 -9.60 -24.43 12.79
C LEU A 119 -8.40 -24.42 11.85
N HIS A 120 -7.53 -25.39 12.04
CA HIS A 120 -6.45 -25.70 11.14
C HIS A 120 -6.94 -25.52 9.71
N PHE A 121 -6.55 -24.44 9.06
CA PHE A 121 -6.62 -24.42 7.61
C PHE A 121 -5.66 -25.52 7.19
N PRO A 122 -6.18 -26.67 6.71
CA PRO A 122 -5.30 -27.79 6.41
C PRO A 122 -4.28 -27.20 5.47
N ASP A 123 -3.04 -27.32 5.88
CA ASP A 123 -1.89 -27.09 5.04
C ASP A 123 -2.27 -26.49 3.68
N SER A 124 -3.00 -25.37 3.69
CA SER A 124 -2.94 -24.53 2.55
C SER A 124 -1.47 -24.24 2.52
N ASN A 125 -0.73 -24.92 1.68
CA ASN A 125 0.67 -24.65 1.36
C ASN A 125 0.81 -23.24 0.78
N MET A 126 -0.07 -22.37 1.21
CA MET A 126 0.03 -20.94 1.08
C MET A 126 0.96 -20.47 2.19
N GLU A 127 2.11 -21.15 2.26
CA GLU A 127 3.27 -20.55 2.85
C GLU A 127 3.45 -19.20 2.20
N THR A 128 3.71 -18.22 3.03
CA THR A 128 4.01 -16.84 2.67
C THR A 128 4.89 -16.68 1.42
N GLY A 129 5.73 -17.65 1.11
CA GLY A 129 6.58 -17.68 -0.06
C GLY A 129 5.87 -17.71 -1.43
N ASP A 130 4.78 -18.41 -1.58
CA ASP A 130 4.11 -18.59 -2.88
C ASP A 130 3.24 -17.38 -3.27
N TRP A 131 2.82 -16.58 -2.29
CA TRP A 131 2.06 -15.36 -2.52
C TRP A 131 2.96 -14.16 -2.79
N TYR A 132 4.17 -14.24 -2.31
CA TYR A 132 5.16 -13.20 -2.27
C TYR A 132 5.94 -13.05 -3.56
N THR A 133 6.27 -14.16 -4.14
CA THR A 133 7.13 -14.21 -5.30
C THR A 133 6.30 -14.27 -6.55
N GLY A 134 6.17 -13.14 -7.20
CA GLY A 134 6.00 -13.17 -8.64
C GLY A 134 7.06 -14.11 -9.22
N ARG A 135 6.73 -14.85 -10.25
CA ARG A 135 7.69 -15.73 -10.91
C ARG A 135 8.90 -14.91 -11.35
N LEU A 136 10.06 -15.24 -10.81
CA LEU A 136 11.32 -14.78 -11.36
C LEU A 136 11.49 -15.43 -12.74
N ILE A 137 11.35 -14.64 -13.78
CA ILE A 137 11.62 -15.09 -15.13
C ILE A 137 13.02 -14.62 -15.47
N ARG A 138 13.92 -15.57 -15.65
CA ARG A 138 15.24 -15.28 -16.19
C ARG A 138 15.17 -15.33 -17.71
N ASN A 139 15.47 -14.22 -18.35
CA ASN A 139 15.75 -14.22 -19.77
C ASN A 139 17.08 -14.96 -19.98
N LEU A 140 17.03 -16.09 -20.66
CA LEU A 140 18.21 -16.96 -20.88
C LEU A 140 19.24 -16.31 -21.81
N ASP A 141 18.83 -15.40 -22.68
CA ASP A 141 19.71 -14.74 -23.64
C ASP A 141 20.43 -13.53 -23.03
N THR A 142 19.74 -12.77 -22.16
CA THR A 142 20.30 -11.55 -21.55
C THR A 142 20.76 -11.76 -20.12
N GLY A 143 20.34 -12.84 -19.49
CA GLY A 143 20.56 -13.10 -18.05
C GLY A 143 19.70 -12.22 -17.12
N GLU A 144 18.87 -11.37 -17.70
CA GLU A 144 18.00 -10.45 -16.97
C GLU A 144 16.92 -11.20 -16.18
N ILE A 145 16.71 -10.80 -14.94
CA ILE A 145 15.68 -11.36 -14.09
C ILE A 145 14.53 -10.37 -14.02
N THR A 146 13.40 -10.74 -14.62
CA THR A 146 12.14 -10.02 -14.51
C THR A 146 11.24 -10.69 -13.50
N VAL A 147 10.58 -9.91 -12.66
CA VAL A 147 9.56 -10.41 -11.74
C VAL A 147 8.21 -10.29 -12.46
N LYS A 148 7.60 -11.41 -12.83
CA LYS A 148 6.20 -11.44 -13.23
C LYS A 148 5.34 -11.74 -12.02
N TRP A 149 4.53 -10.79 -11.65
CA TRP A 149 3.56 -10.90 -10.56
C TRP A 149 2.27 -11.59 -11.05
N ASP A 150 2.41 -12.75 -11.70
CA ASP A 150 1.25 -13.55 -12.09
C ASP A 150 0.82 -14.40 -10.90
N ARG A 151 -0.26 -13.97 -10.27
CA ARG A 151 -0.92 -14.77 -9.25
C ARG A 151 -1.64 -15.96 -9.89
N THR A 152 -1.66 -17.08 -9.18
CA THR A 152 -2.41 -18.25 -9.65
C THR A 152 -3.92 -17.96 -9.65
N GLU A 153 -4.69 -18.66 -10.49
CA GLU A 153 -6.16 -18.55 -10.50
C GLU A 153 -6.76 -18.87 -9.12
N GLU A 154 -6.18 -19.80 -8.39
CA GLU A 154 -6.58 -20.14 -7.02
C GLU A 154 -6.39 -18.96 -6.07
N THR A 155 -5.25 -18.29 -6.13
CA THR A 155 -4.97 -17.07 -5.34
C THR A 155 -5.98 -15.98 -5.63
N VAL A 156 -6.26 -15.73 -6.90
CA VAL A 156 -7.24 -14.70 -7.31
C VAL A 156 -8.64 -15.07 -6.82
N SER A 157 -9.02 -16.36 -6.91
CA SER A 157 -10.30 -16.86 -6.40
C SER A 157 -10.45 -16.64 -4.89
N ILE A 158 -9.40 -16.89 -4.12
CA ILE A 158 -9.41 -16.66 -2.66
C ILE A 158 -9.48 -15.16 -2.35
N LEU A 159 -8.74 -14.32 -3.07
CA LEU A 159 -8.83 -12.87 -2.92
C LEU A 159 -10.27 -12.39 -3.14
N ASN A 160 -10.89 -12.79 -4.23
CA ASN A 160 -12.27 -12.42 -4.56
C ASN A 160 -13.26 -12.89 -3.48
N GLN A 161 -13.05 -14.06 -2.89
CA GLN A 161 -13.89 -14.58 -1.81
C GLN A 161 -13.92 -13.67 -0.57
N TYR A 162 -12.84 -12.94 -0.31
CA TYR A 162 -12.69 -12.05 0.85
C TYR A 162 -12.55 -10.57 0.45
N ARG A 163 -13.19 -10.17 -0.64
CA ARG A 163 -13.14 -8.80 -1.16
C ARG A 163 -11.70 -8.28 -1.32
N GLY A 164 -10.81 -9.15 -1.79
CA GLY A 164 -9.44 -8.75 -2.08
C GLY A 164 -9.29 -8.27 -3.52
N ILE A 165 -8.59 -7.17 -3.72
CA ILE A 165 -8.28 -6.59 -5.02
C ILE A 165 -6.87 -6.99 -5.43
N TYR A 166 -6.75 -7.64 -6.60
CA TYR A 166 -5.48 -7.87 -7.28
C TYR A 166 -5.43 -7.14 -8.62
N LYS A 167 -6.56 -7.12 -9.31
CA LYS A 167 -6.83 -6.40 -10.55
C LYS A 167 -8.21 -5.77 -10.44
N GLY A 168 -8.40 -4.66 -11.13
CA GLY A 168 -9.72 -4.07 -11.33
C GLY A 168 -10.43 -4.66 -12.55
N ASN A 169 -11.28 -3.84 -13.17
CA ASN A 169 -12.04 -4.23 -14.35
C ASN A 169 -11.11 -4.59 -15.51
N THR A 170 -11.14 -5.88 -15.93
CA THR A 170 -10.30 -6.40 -17.01
C THR A 170 -10.92 -6.23 -18.40
N GLU A 171 -12.20 -5.86 -18.48
CA GLU A 171 -12.91 -5.66 -19.73
C GLU A 171 -12.66 -4.26 -20.30
N GLU A 172 -12.27 -3.30 -19.46
CA GLU A 172 -12.08 -1.91 -19.83
C GLU A 172 -10.61 -1.48 -19.75
N LYS A 173 -10.25 -0.49 -20.54
CA LYS A 173 -8.94 0.17 -20.46
C LYS A 173 -8.89 1.13 -19.29
N VAL A 174 -8.84 0.56 -18.09
CA VAL A 174 -8.70 1.30 -16.84
C VAL A 174 -7.50 0.80 -16.05
N CYS A 175 -6.94 1.65 -15.22
CA CYS A 175 -5.92 1.27 -14.24
C CYS A 175 -6.01 2.16 -12.99
N TYR A 176 -5.30 1.78 -11.94
CA TYR A 176 -5.40 2.37 -10.61
C TYR A 176 -4.01 2.59 -10.04
N PHE A 177 -3.75 3.77 -9.48
CA PHE A 177 -2.50 4.04 -8.77
C PHE A 177 -2.65 3.88 -7.29
N THR A 178 -1.69 3.15 -6.69
CA THR A 178 -1.58 3.00 -5.25
C THR A 178 -0.14 3.23 -4.81
N PHE A 179 0.03 3.87 -3.66
CA PHE A 179 1.32 4.19 -3.07
C PHE A 179 1.41 3.64 -1.66
N ASP A 180 2.52 3.00 -1.32
CA ASP A 180 2.85 2.66 0.06
C ASP A 180 3.72 3.77 0.64
N CYS A 181 3.37 4.22 1.86
CA CYS A 181 4.00 5.31 2.58
C CYS A 181 4.48 4.81 3.93
N GLY A 182 5.73 4.35 3.98
CA GLY A 182 6.40 3.90 5.21
C GLY A 182 7.14 5.03 5.91
N TYR A 183 7.87 5.82 5.13
CA TYR A 183 8.73 6.92 5.55
C TYR A 183 8.62 8.08 4.57
N GLU A 184 9.08 9.28 4.96
CA GLU A 184 9.18 10.42 4.08
C GLU A 184 10.65 10.75 3.74
N TYR A 185 10.91 10.97 2.45
CA TYR A 185 12.22 11.35 1.92
C TYR A 185 12.19 12.64 1.08
N GLY A 186 11.16 13.47 1.23
CA GLY A 186 10.95 14.70 0.47
C GLY A 186 10.39 14.46 -0.94
N THR A 187 9.82 13.29 -1.19
CA THR A 187 9.33 12.85 -2.50
C THR A 187 7.80 12.87 -2.60
N THR A 188 7.08 12.60 -1.52
CA THR A 188 5.62 12.52 -1.52
C THR A 188 4.98 13.84 -1.98
N ALA A 189 5.53 14.99 -1.57
CA ALA A 189 5.04 16.29 -2.03
C ALA A 189 5.10 16.43 -3.57
N LYS A 190 6.17 15.95 -4.20
CA LYS A 190 6.35 15.98 -5.67
C LYS A 190 5.38 15.04 -6.38
N ILE A 191 5.11 13.87 -5.77
CA ILE A 191 4.12 12.90 -6.27
C ILE A 191 2.73 13.55 -6.23
N LEU A 192 2.35 14.16 -5.12
CA LEU A 192 1.07 14.86 -4.97
C LEU A 192 0.95 16.03 -5.96
N ASP A 193 2.01 16.83 -6.16
CA ASP A 193 2.02 17.90 -7.19
C ASP A 193 1.70 17.35 -8.58
N THR A 194 2.34 16.21 -8.95
CA THR A 194 2.12 15.57 -10.24
C THR A 194 0.69 15.03 -10.36
N LEU A 195 0.19 14.33 -9.34
CA LEU A 195 -1.17 13.78 -9.34
C LEU A 195 -2.21 14.88 -9.45
N LYS A 196 -2.02 16.00 -8.73
CA LYS A 196 -2.88 17.17 -8.80
C LYS A 196 -2.85 17.84 -10.17
N GLU A 197 -1.66 18.10 -10.73
CA GLU A 197 -1.50 18.68 -12.06
C GLU A 197 -2.20 17.83 -13.12
N LYS A 198 -2.02 16.50 -13.03
CA LYS A 198 -2.59 15.54 -13.97
C LYS A 198 -4.04 15.16 -13.65
N GLN A 199 -4.60 15.62 -12.54
CA GLN A 199 -5.95 15.25 -12.08
C GLN A 199 -6.13 13.72 -12.03
N VAL A 200 -5.25 13.05 -11.29
CA VAL A 200 -5.23 11.59 -11.14
C VAL A 200 -5.50 11.23 -9.69
N PRO A 201 -6.52 10.40 -9.41
CA PRO A 201 -6.77 9.89 -8.07
C PRO A 201 -5.74 8.81 -7.72
N ALA A 202 -5.43 8.68 -6.45
CA ALA A 202 -4.58 7.60 -5.95
C ALA A 202 -5.07 7.13 -4.58
N LEU A 203 -4.64 5.91 -4.19
CA LEU A 203 -4.82 5.38 -2.86
C LEU A 203 -3.44 5.28 -2.18
N PHE A 204 -3.29 5.92 -1.02
CA PHE A 204 -2.07 5.93 -0.23
C PHE A 204 -2.25 5.02 1.00
N PHE A 205 -1.42 4.00 1.14
CA PHE A 205 -1.39 3.11 2.29
C PHE A 205 -0.36 3.61 3.29
N LEU A 206 -0.83 4.03 4.46
CA LEU A 206 0.01 4.66 5.48
C LEU A 206 0.35 3.68 6.59
N THR A 207 1.62 3.66 7.02
CA THR A 207 2.03 3.00 8.25
C THR A 207 1.75 3.89 9.47
N GLY A 208 1.77 3.30 10.68
CA GLY A 208 1.63 4.08 11.91
C GLY A 208 2.75 5.10 12.11
N GLN A 209 3.96 4.85 11.57
CA GLN A 209 5.03 5.83 11.61
C GLN A 209 4.69 7.04 10.73
N TYR A 210 4.28 6.81 9.50
CA TYR A 210 3.91 7.88 8.58
C TYR A 210 2.75 8.74 9.14
N VAL A 211 1.73 8.09 9.72
CA VAL A 211 0.62 8.81 10.36
C VAL A 211 1.08 9.65 11.56
N ARG A 212 2.10 9.24 12.31
CA ARG A 212 2.64 10.04 13.42
C ARG A 212 3.39 11.28 12.97
N GLU A 213 4.11 11.19 11.87
CA GLU A 213 5.16 12.15 11.49
C GLU A 213 4.72 13.13 10.40
N GLU A 214 3.74 12.76 9.52
CA GLU A 214 3.50 13.46 8.26
C GLU A 214 2.09 14.08 8.15
N ASP A 215 1.66 14.84 9.16
CA ASP A 215 0.32 15.43 9.24
C ASP A 215 -0.01 16.30 8.02
N GLU A 216 0.94 17.15 7.58
CA GLU A 216 0.72 18.08 6.48
C GLU A 216 0.53 17.34 5.14
N LEU A 217 1.30 16.29 4.90
CA LEU A 217 1.20 15.50 3.67
C LEU A 217 -0.10 14.69 3.65
N ILE A 218 -0.49 14.10 4.78
CA ILE A 218 -1.75 13.36 4.90
C ILE A 218 -2.95 14.29 4.71
N GLN A 219 -2.94 15.46 5.36
CA GLN A 219 -4.00 16.44 5.17
C GLN A 219 -4.09 16.85 3.69
N ARG A 220 -2.93 17.02 3.04
CA ARG A 220 -2.88 17.34 1.62
C ARG A 220 -3.45 16.21 0.75
N MET A 221 -3.17 14.94 1.06
CA MET A 221 -3.77 13.79 0.38
C MET A 221 -5.30 13.84 0.43
N LEU A 222 -5.85 14.12 1.62
CA LEU A 222 -7.30 14.22 1.84
C LEU A 222 -7.89 15.42 1.09
N ASP A 223 -7.27 16.59 1.18
CA ASP A 223 -7.74 17.82 0.54
C ASP A 223 -7.71 17.75 -0.98
N GLU A 224 -6.76 17.01 -1.55
CA GLU A 224 -6.61 16.86 -3.00
C GLU A 224 -7.46 15.69 -3.55
N GLY A 225 -8.24 15.01 -2.69
CA GLY A 225 -9.20 13.99 -3.10
C GLY A 225 -8.53 12.63 -3.37
N HIS A 226 -7.49 12.32 -2.63
CA HIS A 226 -6.92 10.98 -2.62
C HIS A 226 -7.56 10.13 -1.51
N ILE A 227 -7.52 8.82 -1.70
CA ILE A 227 -7.99 7.87 -0.70
C ILE A 227 -6.81 7.48 0.19
N VAL A 228 -7.06 7.36 1.49
CA VAL A 228 -6.09 6.86 2.46
C VAL A 228 -6.49 5.47 2.94
N GLY A 229 -5.52 4.58 3.05
CA GLY A 229 -5.69 3.19 3.48
C GLY A 229 -4.74 2.81 4.61
N ASN A 230 -5.04 1.69 5.24
CA ASN A 230 -4.30 1.13 6.37
C ASN A 230 -3.16 0.21 5.88
N HIS A 231 -1.92 0.50 6.30
CA HIS A 231 -0.74 -0.33 6.00
C HIS A 231 -0.13 -0.96 7.26
N SER A 232 -0.97 -1.18 8.29
CA SER A 232 -0.65 -1.63 9.64
C SER A 232 0.18 -0.64 10.48
N MET A 233 0.08 -0.76 11.79
CA MET A 233 0.72 0.15 12.73
C MET A 233 2.24 0.07 12.70
N ASN A 234 2.79 -1.14 12.58
CA ASN A 234 4.23 -1.39 12.72
C ASN A 234 4.83 -2.13 11.51
N HIS A 235 4.12 -2.21 10.39
CA HIS A 235 4.56 -2.88 9.17
C HIS A 235 5.03 -4.32 9.40
N LYS A 236 4.30 -5.07 10.26
CA LYS A 236 4.60 -6.48 10.54
C LYS A 236 4.16 -7.40 9.40
N GLN A 237 4.76 -8.59 9.35
CA GLN A 237 4.24 -9.69 8.54
C GLN A 237 2.94 -10.20 9.17
N MET A 238 1.83 -10.00 8.47
CA MET A 238 0.49 -10.14 9.05
C MET A 238 -0.04 -11.57 9.04
N ALA A 239 0.42 -12.39 8.10
CA ALA A 239 -0.08 -13.75 7.94
C ALA A 239 0.27 -14.71 9.10
N GLY A 240 1.30 -14.38 9.86
CA GLY A 240 1.77 -15.17 11.01
C GLY A 240 1.26 -14.69 12.37
N LEU A 241 0.52 -13.59 12.44
CA LEU A 241 0.03 -13.02 13.69
C LEU A 241 -1.17 -13.80 14.23
N SER A 242 -1.36 -13.77 15.54
CA SER A 242 -2.64 -14.16 16.16
C SER A 242 -3.76 -13.19 15.74
N ALA A 243 -5.02 -13.60 15.89
CA ALA A 243 -6.16 -12.74 15.58
C ALA A 243 -6.13 -11.44 16.36
N GLU A 244 -5.74 -11.50 17.65
CA GLU A 244 -5.65 -10.35 18.52
C GLU A 244 -4.54 -9.40 18.08
N GLU A 245 -3.37 -9.90 17.73
CA GLU A 245 -2.26 -9.10 17.23
C GLU A 245 -2.59 -8.48 15.86
N PHE A 246 -3.22 -9.24 14.97
CA PHE A 246 -3.68 -8.75 13.68
C PHE A 246 -4.67 -7.59 13.84
N GLN A 247 -5.70 -7.76 14.66
CA GLN A 247 -6.66 -6.70 14.96
C GLN A 247 -5.99 -5.47 15.56
N LYS A 248 -5.06 -5.70 16.49
CA LYS A 248 -4.34 -4.61 17.14
C LYS A 248 -3.54 -3.79 16.15
N GLU A 249 -2.83 -4.42 15.20
CA GLU A 249 -2.06 -3.72 14.17
C GLU A 249 -2.94 -2.80 13.31
N LEU A 250 -4.16 -3.21 12.99
CA LEU A 250 -5.06 -2.41 12.16
C LEU A 250 -5.81 -1.35 12.99
N ASN A 251 -6.30 -1.71 14.17
CA ASN A 251 -7.07 -0.81 15.01
C ASN A 251 -6.20 0.31 15.61
N ASP A 252 -5.00 0.00 16.09
CA ASP A 252 -4.08 1.02 16.63
C ASP A 252 -3.77 2.11 15.59
N LEU A 253 -3.59 1.71 14.30
CA LEU A 253 -3.38 2.68 13.25
C LEU A 253 -4.64 3.51 12.97
N GLU A 254 -5.80 2.87 12.92
CA GLU A 254 -7.06 3.56 12.66
C GLU A 254 -7.40 4.55 13.79
N GLU A 255 -7.23 4.14 15.05
CA GLU A 255 -7.42 5.02 16.20
C GLU A 255 -6.47 6.23 16.16
N LEU A 256 -5.20 5.99 15.80
CA LEU A 256 -4.22 7.06 15.62
C LEU A 256 -4.65 8.01 14.49
N PHE A 257 -5.04 7.47 13.33
CA PHE A 257 -5.48 8.24 12.18
C PHE A 257 -6.70 9.10 12.49
N VAL A 258 -7.74 8.50 13.06
CA VAL A 258 -8.98 9.23 13.44
C VAL A 258 -8.70 10.31 14.49
N SER A 259 -7.78 10.05 15.43
CA SER A 259 -7.41 11.06 16.44
C SER A 259 -6.80 12.31 15.85
N LYS A 260 -6.10 12.20 14.71
CA LYS A 260 -5.45 13.32 14.01
C LYS A 260 -6.34 13.92 12.93
N PHE A 261 -7.14 13.11 12.27
CA PHE A 261 -7.99 13.48 11.14
C PHE A 261 -9.45 13.06 11.38
N PRO A 262 -10.15 13.67 12.36
CA PRO A 262 -11.49 13.23 12.77
C PRO A 262 -12.56 13.40 11.70
N ASP A 263 -12.35 14.30 10.74
CA ASP A 263 -13.27 14.58 9.63
C ASP A 263 -12.92 13.77 8.37
N ALA A 264 -11.87 12.95 8.41
CA ALA A 264 -11.46 12.14 7.28
C ALA A 264 -12.43 10.97 7.04
N PRO A 265 -12.58 10.51 5.79
CA PRO A 265 -13.31 9.28 5.50
C PRO A 265 -12.72 8.07 6.24
N PRO A 266 -13.53 7.05 6.54
CA PRO A 266 -13.04 5.84 7.19
C PRO A 266 -11.99 5.11 6.34
N LEU A 267 -11.04 4.45 6.98
CA LEU A 267 -10.06 3.61 6.31
C LEU A 267 -10.72 2.30 5.86
N LEU A 268 -11.19 2.26 4.62
CA LEU A 268 -11.86 1.06 4.07
C LEU A 268 -10.91 0.08 3.41
N TYR A 269 -9.72 0.51 3.05
CA TYR A 269 -8.73 -0.26 2.32
C TYR A 269 -7.55 -0.61 3.20
N TYR A 270 -7.11 -1.84 3.09
CA TYR A 270 -5.95 -2.37 3.79
C TYR A 270 -4.98 -3.00 2.80
N ARG A 271 -3.70 -2.74 2.96
CA ARG A 271 -2.66 -3.48 2.24
C ARG A 271 -1.80 -4.22 3.24
N PRO A 272 -1.69 -5.56 3.12
CA PRO A 272 -0.78 -6.31 3.96
C PRO A 272 0.67 -5.88 3.66
N PRO A 273 1.46 -5.54 4.71
CA PRO A 273 2.87 -5.24 4.56
C PRO A 273 3.60 -6.31 3.76
N SER A 274 4.41 -5.88 2.81
CA SER A 274 5.15 -6.74 1.89
C SER A 274 4.27 -7.70 1.06
N GLY A 275 2.95 -7.54 1.05
CA GLY A 275 2.00 -8.48 0.45
C GLY A 275 1.86 -9.79 1.22
N ASP A 276 2.34 -9.83 2.47
CA ASP A 276 2.27 -11.00 3.34
C ASP A 276 0.84 -11.29 3.79
N MET A 277 0.26 -12.34 3.22
CA MET A 277 -1.12 -12.73 3.48
C MET A 277 -1.32 -14.24 3.29
N ASN A 278 -2.36 -14.74 3.90
CA ASN A 278 -2.92 -16.06 3.66
C ASN A 278 -4.45 -15.96 3.72
N GLN A 279 -5.14 -17.06 3.46
CA GLN A 279 -6.60 -17.09 3.48
C GLN A 279 -7.18 -16.63 4.82
N TRP A 280 -6.51 -16.96 5.91
CA TRP A 280 -6.94 -16.57 7.25
C TRP A 280 -6.82 -15.05 7.47
N SER A 281 -5.69 -14.44 7.14
CA SER A 281 -5.49 -13.00 7.28
C SER A 281 -6.42 -12.18 6.38
N LEU A 282 -6.70 -12.67 5.17
CA LEU A 282 -7.68 -12.07 4.27
C LEU A 282 -9.09 -12.13 4.87
N ARG A 283 -9.47 -13.28 5.44
CA ARG A 283 -10.75 -13.44 6.12
C ARG A 283 -10.88 -12.53 7.33
N LEU A 284 -9.80 -12.35 8.12
CA LEU A 284 -9.80 -11.41 9.23
C LEU A 284 -10.01 -9.97 8.76
N ALA A 285 -9.25 -9.54 7.77
CA ALA A 285 -9.39 -8.19 7.21
C ALA A 285 -10.81 -7.94 6.68
N ASP A 286 -11.39 -8.90 5.95
CA ASP A 286 -12.76 -8.84 5.47
C ASP A 286 -13.76 -8.74 6.63
N LYS A 287 -13.61 -9.57 7.67
CA LYS A 287 -14.44 -9.51 8.88
C LYS A 287 -14.31 -8.19 9.64
N MET A 288 -13.17 -7.54 9.57
CA MET A 288 -12.96 -6.19 10.12
C MET A 288 -13.51 -5.08 9.19
N GLY A 289 -14.14 -5.43 8.08
CA GLY A 289 -14.73 -4.49 7.13
C GLY A 289 -13.71 -3.85 6.17
N TYR A 290 -12.49 -4.38 6.09
CA TYR A 290 -11.49 -3.91 5.14
C TYR A 290 -11.59 -4.64 3.80
N THR A 291 -11.30 -3.89 2.74
CA THR A 291 -10.97 -4.45 1.42
C THR A 291 -9.45 -4.57 1.33
N SER A 292 -8.95 -5.79 1.16
CA SER A 292 -7.50 -6.04 1.02
C SER A 292 -7.06 -5.70 -0.39
N VAL A 293 -6.06 -4.81 -0.54
CA VAL A 293 -5.58 -4.37 -1.85
C VAL A 293 -4.15 -4.79 -2.08
N LEU A 294 -3.96 -5.64 -3.08
CA LEU A 294 -2.67 -6.04 -3.62
C LEU A 294 -2.36 -5.25 -4.88
N TRP A 295 -1.53 -5.80 -5.75
CA TRP A 295 -1.13 -5.14 -6.99
C TRP A 295 -0.86 -6.15 -8.09
N SER A 296 -1.00 -5.72 -9.31
CA SER A 296 -0.69 -6.52 -10.50
C SER A 296 0.43 -5.91 -11.35
N SER A 297 0.91 -4.73 -10.98
CA SER A 297 2.03 -4.06 -11.64
C SER A 297 2.89 -3.32 -10.61
N THR A 298 4.18 -3.59 -10.60
CA THR A 298 5.18 -2.95 -9.73
C THR A 298 6.59 -3.22 -10.24
N TYR A 299 7.58 -2.59 -9.62
CA TYR A 299 8.99 -2.94 -9.75
C TYR A 299 9.67 -2.79 -8.37
N LEU A 300 10.95 -3.11 -8.26
CA LEU A 300 11.70 -2.94 -7.01
C LEU A 300 12.10 -1.47 -6.86
N ASP A 301 11.31 -0.69 -6.13
CA ASP A 301 11.43 0.76 -5.97
C ASP A 301 11.60 1.23 -4.52
N TYR A 302 11.43 0.33 -3.54
CA TYR A 302 11.45 0.63 -2.11
C TYR A 302 12.86 0.89 -1.54
N ASP A 303 13.92 0.43 -2.21
CA ASP A 303 15.29 0.66 -1.75
C ASP A 303 15.78 2.03 -2.21
N THR A 304 15.70 3.03 -1.33
CA THR A 304 16.11 4.41 -1.61
C THR A 304 17.59 4.56 -1.92
N ASN A 305 18.42 3.58 -1.52
CA ASN A 305 19.85 3.58 -1.81
C ASN A 305 20.21 2.90 -3.15
N ASN A 306 19.25 2.20 -3.76
CA ASN A 306 19.47 1.46 -5.00
C ASN A 306 18.31 1.69 -5.98
N GLN A 307 18.07 2.96 -6.28
CA GLN A 307 17.00 3.35 -7.20
C GLN A 307 17.38 3.03 -8.65
N LYS A 308 16.42 2.48 -9.40
CA LYS A 308 16.59 2.28 -10.84
C LYS A 308 16.67 3.62 -11.58
N PRO A 309 17.41 3.69 -12.70
CA PRO A 309 17.33 4.84 -13.59
C PRO A 309 15.87 5.11 -14.02
N VAL A 310 15.47 6.37 -14.08
CA VAL A 310 14.10 6.80 -14.42
C VAL A 310 13.59 6.16 -15.70
N ALA A 311 14.42 6.11 -16.76
CA ALA A 311 14.04 5.52 -18.03
C ALA A 311 13.77 4.01 -17.96
N GLU A 312 14.55 3.27 -17.14
CA GLU A 312 14.35 1.84 -16.89
C GLU A 312 13.07 1.58 -16.10
N ALA A 313 12.87 2.30 -15.00
CA ALA A 313 11.68 2.20 -14.18
C ALA A 313 10.40 2.52 -14.97
N LEU A 314 10.44 3.61 -15.75
CA LEU A 314 9.34 3.99 -16.62
C LEU A 314 9.02 2.89 -17.63
N GLN A 315 10.03 2.24 -18.22
CA GLN A 315 9.81 1.15 -19.17
C GLN A 315 9.17 -0.06 -18.49
N LEU A 316 9.63 -0.45 -17.29
CA LEU A 316 9.03 -1.54 -16.51
C LEU A 316 7.57 -1.26 -16.20
N MET A 317 7.24 -0.03 -15.80
CA MET A 317 5.86 0.34 -15.49
C MET A 317 4.97 0.38 -16.74
N LYS A 318 5.51 0.76 -17.90
CA LYS A 318 4.82 0.66 -19.19
C LYS A 318 4.52 -0.78 -19.57
N GLU A 319 5.47 -1.69 -19.39
CA GLU A 319 5.30 -3.12 -19.65
C GLU A 319 4.28 -3.78 -18.71
N GLY A 320 4.12 -3.24 -17.49
CA GLY A 320 3.14 -3.68 -16.52
C GLY A 320 1.70 -3.23 -16.80
N LEU A 321 1.46 -2.39 -17.83
CA LEU A 321 0.11 -1.91 -18.14
C LEU A 321 -0.75 -3.03 -18.75
N HIS A 322 -1.92 -3.25 -18.17
CA HIS A 322 -2.97 -4.12 -18.68
C HIS A 322 -4.33 -3.61 -18.18
N ASN A 323 -5.43 -4.08 -18.77
CA ASN A 323 -6.77 -3.74 -18.31
C ASN A 323 -6.93 -4.12 -16.83
N GLY A 324 -7.40 -3.18 -16.04
CA GLY A 324 -7.57 -3.35 -14.61
C GLY A 324 -6.25 -3.33 -13.81
N ALA A 325 -5.14 -2.86 -14.36
CA ALA A 325 -3.85 -2.83 -13.67
C ALA A 325 -3.94 -2.02 -12.36
N VAL A 326 -3.53 -2.62 -11.26
CA VAL A 326 -3.32 -1.96 -9.97
C VAL A 326 -1.81 -1.80 -9.79
N TYR A 327 -1.36 -0.56 -9.85
CA TYR A 327 0.04 -0.21 -9.67
C TYR A 327 0.37 -0.08 -8.19
N LEU A 328 1.45 -0.73 -7.74
CA LEU A 328 2.12 -0.44 -6.48
C LEU A 328 3.37 0.37 -6.76
N LEU A 329 3.46 1.53 -6.15
CA LEU A 329 4.63 2.39 -6.10
C LEU A 329 4.91 2.78 -4.64
N HIS A 330 6.17 3.06 -4.29
CA HIS A 330 6.52 3.57 -2.98
C HIS A 330 6.74 5.08 -3.04
N ALA A 331 6.18 5.80 -2.08
CA ALA A 331 6.19 7.27 -2.08
C ALA A 331 7.58 7.85 -1.76
N GLU A 332 8.45 7.10 -1.10
CA GLU A 332 9.84 7.48 -0.80
C GLU A 332 10.79 7.38 -2.01
N SER A 333 10.33 6.87 -3.15
CA SER A 333 11.18 6.70 -4.34
C SER A 333 11.31 8.00 -5.15
N GLU A 334 12.55 8.54 -5.24
CA GLU A 334 12.83 9.66 -6.14
C GLU A 334 12.59 9.32 -7.61
N THR A 335 12.85 8.08 -8.00
CA THR A 335 12.60 7.59 -9.36
C THR A 335 11.11 7.62 -9.67
N ASN A 336 10.26 7.19 -8.73
CA ASN A 336 8.81 7.26 -8.89
C ASN A 336 8.34 8.71 -9.04
N ALA A 337 8.80 9.60 -8.16
CA ALA A 337 8.46 11.02 -8.24
C ALA A 337 8.87 11.64 -9.59
N ALA A 338 10.02 11.23 -10.14
CA ALA A 338 10.53 11.76 -11.40
C ALA A 338 9.80 11.20 -12.64
N MET A 339 9.38 9.92 -12.62
CA MET A 339 8.76 9.28 -13.80
C MET A 339 7.24 9.39 -13.87
N LEU A 340 6.58 9.72 -12.75
CA LEU A 340 5.12 9.59 -12.62
C LEU A 340 4.35 10.39 -13.68
N GLY A 341 4.77 11.61 -13.95
CA GLY A 341 4.13 12.46 -14.97
C GLY A 341 4.17 11.85 -16.36
N ASP A 342 5.35 11.36 -16.76
CA ASP A 342 5.56 10.71 -18.06
C ASP A 342 4.77 9.38 -18.15
N LEU A 343 4.69 8.64 -17.05
CA LEU A 343 3.92 7.40 -16.98
C LEU A 343 2.42 7.67 -17.16
N ILE A 344 1.87 8.67 -16.47
CA ILE A 344 0.46 9.08 -16.60
C ILE A 344 0.14 9.48 -18.03
N ASP A 345 0.96 10.35 -18.62
CA ASP A 345 0.73 10.84 -19.99
C ASP A 345 0.80 9.69 -21.00
N TRP A 346 1.76 8.78 -20.82
CA TRP A 346 1.88 7.62 -21.68
C TRP A 346 0.68 6.66 -21.55
N ILE A 347 0.22 6.37 -20.30
CA ILE A 347 -0.96 5.52 -20.06
C ILE A 347 -2.19 6.10 -20.76
N ARG A 348 -2.41 7.41 -20.65
CA ARG A 348 -3.51 8.11 -21.33
C ARG A 348 -3.38 8.04 -22.84
N ALA A 349 -2.17 8.14 -23.37
CA ALA A 349 -1.90 8.00 -24.81
C ALA A 349 -2.20 6.59 -25.33
N GLN A 350 -2.16 5.55 -24.47
CA GLN A 350 -2.62 4.20 -24.82
C GLN A 350 -4.16 4.05 -24.77
N GLY A 351 -4.87 5.11 -24.42
CA GLY A 351 -6.33 5.14 -24.32
C GLY A 351 -6.87 4.58 -23.00
N TYR A 352 -6.04 4.53 -21.97
CA TYR A 352 -6.48 4.12 -20.62
C TYR A 352 -6.96 5.32 -19.81
N THR A 353 -7.93 5.05 -18.95
CA THR A 353 -8.38 5.96 -17.90
C THR A 353 -7.81 5.52 -16.56
N ILE A 354 -7.29 6.47 -15.77
CA ILE A 354 -6.83 6.20 -14.41
C ILE A 354 -7.98 6.56 -13.47
N LEU A 355 -8.49 5.57 -12.74
CA LEU A 355 -9.67 5.69 -11.88
C LEU A 355 -9.31 5.53 -10.41
N PRO A 356 -10.14 6.05 -9.48
CA PRO A 356 -9.99 5.76 -8.06
C PRO A 356 -10.27 4.28 -7.78
N ILE A 357 -9.58 3.70 -6.81
CA ILE A 357 -9.70 2.27 -6.48
C ILE A 357 -11.12 1.84 -6.13
N CYS A 358 -11.93 2.75 -5.60
CA CYS A 358 -13.35 2.50 -5.28
C CYS A 358 -14.26 2.38 -6.52
N ASP A 359 -13.72 2.54 -7.72
CA ASP A 359 -14.42 2.18 -8.96
C ASP A 359 -14.55 0.65 -9.15
N ILE A 360 -13.70 -0.11 -8.46
CA ILE A 360 -13.74 -1.57 -8.47
C ILE A 360 -14.91 -2.04 -7.61
N GLU A 361 -15.90 -2.64 -8.24
CA GLU A 361 -17.04 -3.23 -7.56
C GLU A 361 -16.86 -4.75 -7.42
N PHE A 362 -17.39 -5.30 -6.33
CA PHE A 362 -17.45 -6.73 -6.10
C PHE A 362 -18.85 -7.22 -6.44
N ASP A 363 -18.94 -8.35 -7.14
CA ASP A 363 -20.19 -9.02 -7.50
C ASP A 363 -20.91 -9.61 -6.27
#